data_6f877393754dcd2d4d83e8fbc4360e3e
#
_entry.id   6f877393754dcd2d4d83e8fbc4360e3e
#
_cell.length_a   1.000
_cell.length_b   1.000
_cell.length_c   1.000
_cell.angle_alpha   90.00
_cell.angle_beta   90.00
_cell.angle_gamma   90.00
#
_symmetry.space_group_name_H-M   'P 1'
#
loop_
_entity.id
_entity.type
_entity.pdbx_description
1 polymer ?
#
loop_
_entity_poly.entity_id
_entity_poly.type
_entity_poly.pdbx_seq_one_letter_code
_entity_poly.pdbx_strand_id
1 'polypeptide(L)'
;MPAKKMSEASCTKNTVALVSLLAGATIWGLIWHPYRTLEGMAVSPALGATLTYFVAFLLGLGLFRRQLAGFRPGWMLAMIGLVAGGCNLGYVLATVHGEVMRVLLLFYLAPLWTVLLARLLLGEKVSLPGAAVIGLSLAGAVIMLWQPSLGLPLPENGAEWLGLAAGFLFAFANVLIRKAQELSIEVKSMAVFAGVVVVGLAVLPFEPGAVTLPPMAGWLLVALIGLALLA
;
A
#
# COMPACT_ATOMS: atom_id res chain seq x y z
N MET A 1 24.83 37.04 -2.20
CA MET A 1 24.43 36.15 -1.08
C MET A 1 23.13 35.34 -1.29
N PRO A 2 22.33 35.43 -2.37
CA PRO A 2 21.11 34.60 -2.51
C PRO A 2 21.33 33.17 -3.01
N ALA A 3 22.35 32.94 -3.83
CA ALA A 3 22.57 31.60 -4.45
C ALA A 3 22.92 30.48 -3.45
N LYS A 4 23.67 30.76 -2.38
CA LYS A 4 24.04 29.78 -1.36
C LYS A 4 22.84 29.32 -0.53
N LYS A 5 21.90 30.22 -0.19
CA LYS A 5 20.65 29.86 0.52
C LYS A 5 19.69 29.00 -0.34
N MET A 6 19.65 29.23 -1.65
CA MET A 6 18.85 28.41 -2.57
C MET A 6 19.42 27.01 -2.71
N SER A 7 20.74 26.85 -2.76
CA SER A 7 21.41 25.53 -2.82
C SER A 7 21.20 24.73 -1.54
N GLU A 8 21.31 25.35 -0.36
CA GLU A 8 21.10 24.69 0.94
C GLU A 8 19.62 24.27 1.12
N ALA A 9 18.66 25.12 0.73
CA ALA A 9 17.23 24.77 0.79
C ALA A 9 16.85 23.62 -0.16
N SER A 10 17.47 23.57 -1.35
CA SER A 10 17.27 22.46 -2.29
C SER A 10 17.89 21.15 -1.79
N CYS A 11 19.08 21.23 -1.19
CA CYS A 11 19.75 20.05 -0.59
C CYS A 11 18.93 19.48 0.57
N THR A 12 18.41 20.33 1.45
CA THR A 12 17.58 19.91 2.60
C THR A 12 16.27 19.25 2.13
N LYS A 13 15.61 19.81 1.12
CA LYS A 13 14.38 19.20 0.54
C LYS A 13 14.65 17.83 -0.06
N ASN A 14 15.75 17.68 -0.79
CA ASN A 14 16.13 16.39 -1.38
C ASN A 14 16.48 15.35 -0.30
N THR A 15 17.15 15.75 0.77
CA THR A 15 17.49 14.86 1.90
C THR A 15 16.22 14.41 2.63
N VAL A 16 15.28 15.31 2.90
CA VAL A 16 14.00 14.97 3.52
C VAL A 16 13.22 13.99 2.64
N ALA A 17 13.13 14.26 1.33
CA ALA A 17 12.46 13.35 0.40
C ALA A 17 13.09 11.95 0.38
N LEU A 18 14.44 11.88 0.37
CA LEU A 18 15.16 10.60 0.40
C LEU A 18 14.91 9.83 1.70
N VAL A 19 14.99 10.52 2.85
CA VAL A 19 14.73 9.90 4.16
C VAL A 19 13.29 9.39 4.24
N SER A 20 12.31 10.17 3.78
CA SER A 20 10.90 9.76 3.74
C SER A 20 10.67 8.53 2.84
N LEU A 21 11.34 8.47 1.68
CA LEU A 21 11.28 7.29 0.80
C LEU A 21 11.88 6.05 1.45
N LEU A 22 13.03 6.19 2.11
CA LEU A 22 13.68 5.08 2.82
C LEU A 22 12.84 4.61 4.01
N ALA A 23 12.28 5.53 4.80
CA ALA A 23 11.39 5.21 5.89
C ALA A 23 10.14 4.47 5.40
N GLY A 24 9.49 5.00 4.36
CA GLY A 24 8.33 4.35 3.73
C GLY A 24 8.65 2.95 3.21
N ALA A 25 9.76 2.79 2.49
CA ALA A 25 10.19 1.48 2.00
C ALA A 25 10.45 0.48 3.13
N THR A 26 11.07 0.93 4.23
CA THR A 26 11.34 0.11 5.42
C THR A 26 10.04 -0.31 6.10
N ILE A 27 9.12 0.63 6.32
CA ILE A 27 7.80 0.36 6.92
C ILE A 27 7.06 -0.68 6.08
N TRP A 28 6.94 -0.46 4.77
CA TRP A 28 6.24 -1.37 3.87
C TRP A 28 6.91 -2.73 3.72
N GLY A 29 8.25 -2.79 3.77
CA GLY A 29 9.00 -4.05 3.72
C GLY A 29 8.82 -4.90 4.99
N LEU A 30 8.56 -4.27 6.14
CA LEU A 30 8.44 -4.94 7.43
C LEU A 30 6.99 -5.09 7.91
N ILE A 31 6.02 -4.49 7.24
CA ILE A 31 4.63 -4.37 7.72
C ILE A 31 3.93 -5.73 7.89
N TRP A 32 4.33 -6.75 7.15
CA TRP A 32 3.80 -8.10 7.28
C TRP A 32 4.08 -8.74 8.65
N HIS A 33 5.24 -8.41 9.26
CA HIS A 33 5.65 -9.00 10.54
C HIS A 33 4.72 -8.61 11.71
N PRO A 34 4.39 -7.33 11.97
CA PRO A 34 3.43 -6.97 13.01
C PRO A 34 2.03 -7.55 12.76
N TYR A 35 1.57 -7.70 11.51
CA TYR A 35 0.29 -8.36 11.25
C TYR A 35 0.31 -9.86 11.58
N ARG A 36 1.40 -10.57 11.28
CA ARG A 36 1.58 -11.96 11.76
C ARG A 36 1.65 -12.07 13.28
N THR A 37 2.22 -11.07 13.93
CA THR A 37 2.24 -11.02 15.39
C THR A 37 0.83 -10.85 15.97
N LEU A 38 -0.01 -9.99 15.37
CA LEU A 38 -1.41 -9.84 15.73
C LEU A 38 -2.21 -11.13 15.50
N GLU A 39 -1.98 -11.81 14.38
CA GLU A 39 -2.59 -13.13 14.11
C GLU A 39 -2.21 -14.16 15.18
N GLY A 40 -0.94 -14.20 15.59
CA GLY A 40 -0.46 -15.02 16.71
C GLY A 40 -1.14 -14.71 18.05
N MET A 41 -1.75 -13.52 18.19
CA MET A 41 -2.60 -13.11 19.34
C MET A 41 -4.08 -13.39 19.11
N ALA A 42 -4.44 -14.22 18.13
CA ALA A 42 -5.81 -14.55 17.71
C ALA A 42 -6.61 -13.37 17.17
N VAL A 43 -5.96 -12.31 16.68
CA VAL A 43 -6.59 -11.20 15.97
C VAL A 43 -6.59 -11.50 14.48
N SER A 44 -7.76 -11.54 13.85
CA SER A 44 -7.83 -11.84 12.43
C SER A 44 -7.12 -10.76 11.59
N PRO A 45 -6.48 -11.12 10.47
CA PRO A 45 -5.72 -10.19 9.63
C PRO A 45 -6.57 -9.03 9.11
N ALA A 46 -7.83 -9.28 8.73
CA ALA A 46 -8.74 -8.21 8.29
C ALA A 46 -9.11 -7.28 9.45
N LEU A 47 -9.32 -7.81 10.67
CA LEU A 47 -9.57 -6.99 11.84
C LEU A 47 -8.33 -6.15 12.19
N GLY A 48 -7.15 -6.77 12.22
CA GLY A 48 -5.88 -6.08 12.47
C GLY A 48 -5.66 -4.92 11.50
N ALA A 49 -5.83 -5.15 10.20
CA ALA A 49 -5.74 -4.11 9.18
C ALA A 49 -6.82 -3.03 9.36
N THR A 50 -8.07 -3.42 9.59
CA THR A 50 -9.17 -2.46 9.80
C THR A 50 -8.88 -1.54 11.00
N LEU A 51 -8.46 -2.10 12.14
CA LEU A 51 -8.17 -1.33 13.34
C LEU A 51 -6.97 -0.40 13.17
N THR A 52 -5.89 -0.85 12.56
CA THR A 52 -4.69 -0.03 12.32
C THR A 52 -4.99 1.16 11.41
N TYR A 53 -5.72 0.93 10.33
CA TYR A 53 -6.12 2.00 9.42
C TYR A 53 -7.23 2.89 10.00
N PHE A 54 -8.08 2.36 10.88
CA PHE A 54 -9.04 3.18 11.63
C PHE A 54 -8.35 4.13 12.59
N VAL A 55 -7.31 3.66 13.31
CA VAL A 55 -6.46 4.53 14.14
C VAL A 55 -5.77 5.60 13.29
N ALA A 56 -5.15 5.23 12.17
CA ALA A 56 -4.53 6.18 11.24
C ALA A 56 -5.55 7.19 10.72
N PHE A 57 -6.77 6.76 10.39
CA PHE A 57 -7.85 7.62 9.94
C PHE A 57 -8.26 8.64 11.00
N LEU A 58 -8.48 8.22 12.25
CA LEU A 58 -8.86 9.12 13.35
C LEU A 58 -7.76 10.15 13.65
N LEU A 59 -6.52 9.71 13.72
CA LEU A 59 -5.37 10.59 13.93
C LEU A 59 -5.20 11.57 12.76
N GLY A 60 -5.35 11.08 11.53
CA GLY A 60 -5.30 11.89 10.31
C GLY A 60 -6.41 12.93 10.25
N LEU A 61 -7.64 12.62 10.70
CA LEU A 61 -8.74 13.59 10.81
C LEU A 61 -8.36 14.77 11.73
N GLY A 62 -7.69 14.49 12.85
CA GLY A 62 -7.21 15.52 13.76
C GLY A 62 -6.07 16.35 13.14
N LEU A 63 -5.09 15.68 12.53
CA LEU A 63 -3.88 16.29 11.99
C LEU A 63 -4.17 17.12 10.72
N PHE A 64 -4.97 16.58 9.80
CA PHE A 64 -5.25 17.19 8.50
C PHE A 64 -6.57 17.96 8.44
N ARG A 65 -7.17 18.29 9.61
CA ARG A 65 -8.47 18.99 9.68
C ARG A 65 -8.55 20.26 8.84
N ARG A 66 -7.45 21.00 8.70
CA ARG A 66 -7.40 22.25 7.92
C ARG A 66 -7.44 21.97 6.41
N GLN A 67 -6.75 20.94 5.95
CA GLN A 67 -6.69 20.53 4.54
C GLN A 67 -8.00 19.85 4.11
N LEU A 68 -8.70 19.22 5.05
CA LEU A 68 -10.00 18.59 4.82
C LEU A 68 -11.16 19.59 4.89
N ALA A 69 -10.97 20.75 5.53
CA ALA A 69 -12.00 21.77 5.66
C ALA A 69 -12.38 22.33 4.28
N GLY A 70 -13.66 22.20 3.92
CA GLY A 70 -14.19 22.65 2.64
C GLY A 70 -13.99 21.68 1.47
N PHE A 71 -13.30 20.54 1.68
CA PHE A 71 -13.17 19.51 0.67
C PHE A 71 -14.49 18.75 0.47
N ARG A 72 -14.90 18.60 -0.81
CA ARG A 72 -16.07 17.80 -1.18
C ARG A 72 -15.60 16.47 -1.78
N PRO A 73 -15.92 15.33 -1.15
CA PRO A 73 -15.55 14.03 -1.68
C PRO A 73 -16.23 13.79 -3.05
N GLY A 74 -15.42 13.48 -4.05
CA GLY A 74 -15.89 13.11 -5.38
C GLY A 74 -15.75 11.59 -5.60
N TRP A 75 -16.40 11.07 -6.64
CA TRP A 75 -16.34 9.66 -7.01
C TRP A 75 -14.89 9.14 -7.23
N MET A 76 -14.02 10.00 -7.77
CA MET A 76 -12.60 9.65 -7.97
C MET A 76 -11.90 9.32 -6.66
N LEU A 77 -12.19 10.08 -5.60
CA LEU A 77 -11.62 9.84 -4.29
C LEU A 77 -12.15 8.53 -3.67
N ALA A 78 -13.45 8.26 -3.83
CA ALA A 78 -14.03 7.00 -3.40
C ALA A 78 -13.38 5.80 -4.13
N MET A 79 -13.14 5.91 -5.46
CA MET A 79 -12.42 4.89 -6.21
C MET A 79 -10.99 4.70 -5.72
N ILE A 80 -10.23 5.79 -5.48
CA ILE A 80 -8.88 5.71 -4.91
C ILE A 80 -8.92 4.96 -3.58
N GLY A 81 -9.85 5.33 -2.69
CA GLY A 81 -10.01 4.69 -1.39
C GLY A 81 -10.31 3.20 -1.51
N LEU A 82 -11.30 2.81 -2.30
CA LEU A 82 -11.70 1.41 -2.45
C LEU A 82 -10.60 0.55 -3.11
N VAL A 83 -9.98 1.06 -4.17
CA VAL A 83 -8.92 0.32 -4.89
C VAL A 83 -7.67 0.18 -4.01
N ALA A 84 -7.24 1.26 -3.38
CA ALA A 84 -6.10 1.22 -2.46
C ALA A 84 -6.45 0.43 -1.18
N GLY A 85 -7.68 0.53 -0.68
CA GLY A 85 -8.18 -0.27 0.43
C GLY A 85 -8.12 -1.76 0.13
N GLY A 86 -8.64 -2.17 -1.03
CA GLY A 86 -8.56 -3.55 -1.51
C GLY A 86 -7.12 -4.04 -1.69
N CYS A 87 -6.24 -3.18 -2.22
CA CYS A 87 -4.82 -3.46 -2.34
C CYS A 87 -4.19 -3.74 -0.96
N ASN A 88 -4.35 -2.83 -0.01
CA ASN A 88 -3.73 -2.94 1.30
C ASN A 88 -4.23 -4.16 2.07
N LEU A 89 -5.54 -4.36 2.12
CA LEU A 89 -6.11 -5.52 2.79
C LEU A 89 -5.71 -6.83 2.09
N GLY A 90 -5.79 -6.87 0.75
CA GLY A 90 -5.38 -8.02 -0.04
C GLY A 90 -3.92 -8.40 0.18
N TYR A 91 -3.03 -7.40 0.27
CA TYR A 91 -1.62 -7.62 0.58
C TYR A 91 -1.42 -8.21 1.99
N VAL A 92 -2.10 -7.67 3.00
CA VAL A 92 -2.02 -8.18 4.38
C VAL A 92 -2.50 -9.62 4.44
N LEU A 93 -3.69 -9.92 3.90
CA LEU A 93 -4.25 -11.28 3.87
C LEU A 93 -3.33 -12.25 3.11
N ALA A 94 -2.80 -11.84 1.95
CA ALA A 94 -1.90 -12.65 1.16
C ALA A 94 -0.61 -13.00 1.91
N THR A 95 0.01 -12.01 2.56
CA THR A 95 1.30 -12.21 3.27
C THR A 95 1.15 -12.94 4.60
N VAL A 96 -0.01 -12.87 5.22
CA VAL A 96 -0.30 -13.61 6.46
C VAL A 96 -0.61 -15.07 6.16
N HIS A 97 -1.45 -15.37 5.16
CA HIS A 97 -1.87 -16.74 4.86
C HIS A 97 -0.97 -17.47 3.84
N GLY A 98 -0.10 -16.74 3.12
CA GLY A 98 0.77 -17.31 2.09
C GLY A 98 2.24 -17.30 2.44
N GLU A 99 3.03 -17.87 1.54
CA GLU A 99 4.47 -17.73 1.59
C GLU A 99 4.87 -16.31 1.14
N VAL A 100 5.48 -15.54 2.05
CA VAL A 100 5.77 -14.10 1.83
C VAL A 100 6.57 -13.88 0.55
N MET A 101 7.57 -14.74 0.27
CA MET A 101 8.42 -14.60 -0.91
C MET A 101 7.63 -14.74 -2.21
N ARG A 102 6.75 -15.74 -2.30
CA ARG A 102 5.91 -15.98 -3.49
C ARG A 102 4.88 -14.87 -3.68
N VAL A 103 4.24 -14.44 -2.58
CA VAL A 103 3.30 -13.32 -2.59
C VAL A 103 3.97 -12.05 -3.08
N LEU A 104 5.18 -11.73 -2.59
CA LEU A 104 5.95 -10.56 -3.03
C LEU A 104 6.33 -10.65 -4.51
N LEU A 105 6.75 -11.83 -4.99
CA LEU A 105 7.06 -12.04 -6.41
C LEU A 105 5.87 -11.64 -7.30
N LEU A 106 4.69 -12.17 -6.96
CA LEU A 106 3.47 -11.91 -7.72
C LEU A 106 3.01 -10.44 -7.61
N PHE A 107 3.16 -9.84 -6.42
CA PHE A 107 2.90 -8.43 -6.20
C PHE A 107 3.84 -7.53 -7.02
N TYR A 108 5.12 -7.90 -7.17
CA TYR A 108 6.10 -7.15 -7.96
C TYR A 108 5.85 -7.19 -9.49
N LEU A 109 4.82 -7.86 -9.96
CA LEU A 109 4.30 -7.66 -11.31
C LEU A 109 3.52 -6.32 -11.47
N ALA A 110 3.31 -5.57 -10.38
CA ALA A 110 2.66 -4.26 -10.38
C ALA A 110 3.20 -3.27 -11.42
N PRO A 111 4.51 -3.15 -11.72
CA PRO A 111 5.00 -2.29 -12.79
C PRO A 111 4.44 -2.62 -14.16
N LEU A 112 4.20 -3.90 -14.50
CA LEU A 112 3.56 -4.30 -15.77
C LEU A 112 2.12 -3.77 -15.83
N TRP A 113 1.37 -3.97 -14.76
CA TRP A 113 0.00 -3.47 -14.66
C TRP A 113 -0.04 -1.94 -14.71
N THR A 114 0.92 -1.26 -14.07
CA THR A 114 1.01 0.20 -14.08
C THR A 114 1.18 0.73 -15.50
N VAL A 115 2.07 0.12 -16.29
CA VAL A 115 2.29 0.52 -17.70
C VAL A 115 1.03 0.32 -18.54
N LEU A 116 0.38 -0.83 -18.38
CA LEU A 116 -0.83 -1.16 -19.12
C LEU A 116 -1.97 -0.18 -18.77
N LEU A 117 -2.20 0.06 -17.48
CA LEU A 117 -3.23 0.95 -16.99
C LEU A 117 -2.94 2.42 -17.31
N ALA A 118 -1.67 2.87 -17.22
CA ALA A 118 -1.28 4.23 -17.59
C ALA A 118 -1.52 4.48 -19.09
N ARG A 119 -1.22 3.50 -19.94
CA ARG A 119 -1.51 3.59 -21.37
C ARG A 119 -3.02 3.66 -21.65
N LEU A 120 -3.82 2.84 -20.95
CA LEU A 120 -5.27 2.76 -21.18
C LEU A 120 -6.02 3.97 -20.59
N LEU A 121 -5.66 4.43 -19.39
CA LEU A 121 -6.41 5.44 -18.63
C LEU A 121 -5.86 6.86 -18.77
N LEU A 122 -4.55 7.00 -19.02
CA LEU A 122 -3.88 8.29 -19.16
C LEU A 122 -3.44 8.57 -20.60
N GLY A 123 -3.50 7.59 -21.51
CA GLY A 123 -3.03 7.72 -22.89
C GLY A 123 -1.51 7.84 -23.01
N GLU A 124 -0.77 7.48 -21.96
CA GLU A 124 0.69 7.61 -21.93
C GLU A 124 1.35 6.60 -22.84
N LYS A 125 2.34 7.07 -23.60
CA LYS A 125 3.18 6.21 -24.45
C LYS A 125 4.45 5.85 -23.67
N VAL A 126 4.74 4.55 -23.58
CA VAL A 126 6.00 4.10 -23.00
C VAL A 126 7.11 4.33 -24.01
N SER A 127 8.13 5.09 -23.64
CA SER A 127 9.32 5.25 -24.47
C SER A 127 10.13 3.94 -24.48
N LEU A 128 10.89 3.70 -25.55
CA LEU A 128 11.74 2.51 -25.66
C LEU A 128 12.72 2.38 -24.47
N PRO A 129 13.40 3.45 -24.02
CA PRO A 129 14.23 3.38 -22.82
C PRO A 129 13.43 3.04 -21.55
N GLY A 130 12.21 3.58 -21.42
CA GLY A 130 11.32 3.26 -20.29
C GLY A 130 10.92 1.78 -20.27
N ALA A 131 10.57 1.22 -21.43
CA ALA A 131 10.27 -0.20 -21.56
C ALA A 131 11.48 -1.08 -21.21
N ALA A 132 12.70 -0.69 -21.63
CA ALA A 132 13.93 -1.40 -21.30
C ALA A 132 14.21 -1.40 -19.78
N VAL A 133 14.04 -0.26 -19.10
CA VAL A 133 14.21 -0.16 -17.64
C VAL A 133 13.19 -1.02 -16.91
N ILE A 134 11.92 -1.01 -17.32
CA ILE A 134 10.88 -1.86 -16.74
C ILE A 134 11.21 -3.34 -16.95
N GLY A 135 11.59 -3.73 -18.18
CA GLY A 135 11.99 -5.10 -18.49
C GLY A 135 13.19 -5.57 -17.66
N LEU A 136 14.20 -4.72 -17.50
CA LEU A 136 15.37 -5.02 -16.68
C LEU A 136 15.01 -5.16 -15.18
N SER A 137 14.15 -4.28 -14.66
CA SER A 137 13.67 -4.34 -13.27
C SER A 137 12.88 -5.62 -13.00
N LEU A 138 12.01 -6.01 -13.93
CA LEU A 138 11.24 -7.26 -13.83
C LEU A 138 12.14 -8.49 -13.93
N ALA A 139 13.09 -8.49 -14.85
CA ALA A 139 14.08 -9.56 -14.95
C ALA A 139 14.89 -9.70 -13.65
N GLY A 140 15.33 -8.57 -13.08
CA GLY A 140 15.99 -8.55 -11.77
C GLY A 140 15.13 -9.11 -10.65
N ALA A 141 13.85 -8.74 -10.58
CA ALA A 141 12.91 -9.26 -9.59
C ALA A 141 12.71 -10.79 -9.77
N VAL A 142 12.53 -11.25 -11.00
CA VAL A 142 12.41 -12.69 -11.30
C VAL A 142 13.67 -13.44 -10.90
N ILE A 143 14.87 -12.95 -11.26
CA ILE A 143 16.15 -13.59 -10.90
C ILE A 143 16.32 -13.65 -9.38
N MET A 144 16.00 -12.55 -8.67
CA MET A 144 16.17 -12.46 -7.22
C MET A 144 15.19 -13.40 -6.47
N LEU A 145 13.99 -13.60 -7.00
CA LEU A 145 12.94 -14.38 -6.36
C LEU A 145 12.81 -15.78 -6.96
N TRP A 146 13.60 -16.09 -8.00
CA TRP A 146 13.59 -17.42 -8.63
C TRP A 146 14.13 -18.47 -7.67
N GLN A 147 13.28 -19.40 -7.29
CA GLN A 147 13.67 -20.60 -6.57
C GLN A 147 13.35 -21.82 -7.44
N PRO A 148 14.37 -22.57 -7.91
CA PRO A 148 14.15 -23.73 -8.78
C PRO A 148 13.24 -24.81 -8.17
N SER A 149 13.18 -24.88 -6.83
CA SER A 149 12.34 -25.80 -6.08
C SER A 149 10.84 -25.44 -6.09
N LEU A 150 10.49 -24.18 -6.39
CA LEU A 150 9.11 -23.67 -6.39
C LEU A 150 8.48 -23.61 -7.78
N GLY A 151 9.19 -23.97 -8.84
CA GLY A 151 8.68 -23.99 -10.21
C GLY A 151 8.45 -22.62 -10.83
N LEU A 152 7.53 -22.55 -11.79
CA LEU A 152 7.16 -21.28 -12.44
C LEU A 152 6.39 -20.38 -11.46
N PRO A 153 6.55 -19.03 -11.53
CA PRO A 153 5.88 -18.08 -10.66
C PRO A 153 4.39 -17.91 -11.03
N LEU A 154 3.67 -19.02 -11.13
CA LEU A 154 2.23 -19.01 -11.31
C LEU A 154 1.56 -19.17 -9.94
N PRO A 155 0.42 -18.49 -9.69
CA PRO A 155 -0.30 -18.65 -8.43
C PRO A 155 -0.85 -20.07 -8.28
N GLU A 156 -0.50 -20.74 -7.18
CA GLU A 156 -0.91 -22.11 -6.86
C GLU A 156 -2.03 -22.17 -5.82
N ASN A 157 -2.19 -21.10 -5.03
CA ASN A 157 -3.17 -21.07 -3.95
C ASN A 157 -3.86 -19.68 -3.87
N GLY A 158 -4.92 -19.61 -3.04
CA GLY A 158 -5.72 -18.38 -2.89
C GLY A 158 -4.93 -17.17 -2.38
N ALA A 159 -3.93 -17.38 -1.51
CA ALA A 159 -3.09 -16.29 -1.00
C ALA A 159 -2.20 -15.70 -2.11
N GLU A 160 -1.69 -16.51 -3.00
CA GLU A 160 -0.89 -16.08 -4.14
C GLU A 160 -1.73 -15.33 -5.18
N TRP A 161 -2.95 -15.81 -5.47
CA TRP A 161 -3.91 -15.09 -6.30
C TRP A 161 -4.27 -13.73 -5.69
N LEU A 162 -4.42 -13.67 -4.38
CA LEU A 162 -4.69 -12.44 -3.67
C LEU A 162 -3.48 -11.48 -3.74
N GLY A 163 -2.25 -12.00 -3.65
CA GLY A 163 -1.02 -11.23 -3.84
C GLY A 163 -0.92 -10.62 -5.25
N LEU A 164 -1.21 -11.41 -6.28
CA LEU A 164 -1.27 -10.94 -7.66
C LEU A 164 -2.37 -9.86 -7.84
N ALA A 165 -3.56 -10.08 -7.31
CA ALA A 165 -4.65 -9.11 -7.34
C ALA A 165 -4.30 -7.82 -6.58
N ALA A 166 -3.63 -7.93 -5.43
CA ALA A 166 -3.14 -6.77 -4.68
C ALA A 166 -2.12 -5.96 -5.50
N GLY A 167 -1.22 -6.61 -6.24
CA GLY A 167 -0.29 -5.96 -7.16
C GLY A 167 -1.01 -5.20 -8.30
N PHE A 168 -2.06 -5.79 -8.86
CA PHE A 168 -2.91 -5.11 -9.84
C PHE A 168 -3.63 -3.90 -9.24
N LEU A 169 -4.24 -4.05 -8.06
CA LEU A 169 -4.93 -2.95 -7.37
C LEU A 169 -3.95 -1.84 -6.96
N PHE A 170 -2.71 -2.20 -6.58
CA PHE A 170 -1.65 -1.22 -6.32
C PHE A 170 -1.35 -0.38 -7.55
N ALA A 171 -1.16 -1.01 -8.70
CA ALA A 171 -0.93 -0.32 -9.96
C ALA A 171 -2.11 0.58 -10.33
N PHE A 172 -3.33 0.09 -10.16
CA PHE A 172 -4.54 0.83 -10.45
C PHE A 172 -4.70 2.05 -9.52
N ALA A 173 -4.49 1.88 -8.21
CA ALA A 173 -4.51 2.98 -7.26
C ALA A 173 -3.49 4.07 -7.63
N ASN A 174 -2.26 3.70 -7.97
CA ASN A 174 -1.21 4.64 -8.38
C ASN A 174 -1.60 5.43 -9.64
N VAL A 175 -2.19 4.79 -10.63
CA VAL A 175 -2.67 5.46 -11.85
C VAL A 175 -3.83 6.42 -11.54
N LEU A 176 -4.78 6.03 -10.67
CA LEU A 176 -5.85 6.92 -10.21
C LEU A 176 -5.32 8.11 -9.40
N ILE A 177 -4.37 7.88 -8.49
CA ILE A 177 -3.70 8.91 -7.69
C ILE A 177 -2.98 9.90 -8.62
N ARG A 178 -2.32 9.39 -9.67
CA ARG A 178 -1.67 10.23 -10.69
C ARG A 178 -2.69 11.01 -11.52
N LYS A 179 -3.83 10.43 -11.86
CA LYS A 179 -4.92 11.13 -12.56
C LYS A 179 -5.54 12.23 -11.70
N ALA A 180 -5.55 12.06 -10.38
CA ALA A 180 -6.09 13.00 -9.40
C ALA A 180 -5.01 13.95 -8.84
N GLN A 181 -4.16 14.56 -9.70
CA GLN A 181 -3.04 15.43 -9.29
C GLN A 181 -3.51 16.69 -8.55
N GLU A 182 -4.70 17.17 -8.86
CA GLU A 182 -5.31 18.36 -8.24
C GLU A 182 -5.64 18.17 -6.75
N LEU A 183 -5.74 16.90 -6.30
CA LEU A 183 -6.04 16.61 -4.91
C LEU A 183 -4.75 16.60 -4.08
N SER A 184 -4.81 17.18 -2.89
CA SER A 184 -3.69 17.17 -1.95
C SER A 184 -3.37 15.75 -1.48
N ILE A 185 -2.14 15.55 -1.03
CA ILE A 185 -1.66 14.23 -0.55
C ILE A 185 -2.48 13.79 0.66
N GLU A 186 -2.77 14.71 1.58
CA GLU A 186 -3.53 14.44 2.80
C GLU A 186 -4.93 13.93 2.50
N VAL A 187 -5.63 14.53 1.54
CA VAL A 187 -6.96 14.10 1.11
C VAL A 187 -6.93 12.69 0.51
N LYS A 188 -5.90 12.40 -0.32
CA LYS A 188 -5.71 11.06 -0.91
C LYS A 188 -5.39 10.03 0.16
N SER A 189 -4.51 10.34 1.12
CA SER A 189 -4.17 9.46 2.23
C SER A 189 -5.38 9.14 3.10
N MET A 190 -6.19 10.15 3.41
CA MET A 190 -7.44 9.95 4.16
C MET A 190 -8.44 9.07 3.41
N ALA A 191 -8.52 9.18 2.08
CA ALA A 191 -9.34 8.28 1.29
C ALA A 191 -8.85 6.84 1.33
N VAL A 192 -7.53 6.63 1.27
CA VAL A 192 -6.92 5.30 1.42
C VAL A 192 -7.25 4.72 2.79
N PHE A 193 -7.06 5.46 3.87
CA PHE A 193 -7.37 4.99 5.23
C PHE A 193 -8.84 4.62 5.38
N ALA A 194 -9.76 5.49 4.95
CA ALA A 194 -11.19 5.21 4.95
C ALA A 194 -11.52 3.98 4.08
N GLY A 195 -10.88 3.85 2.92
CA GLY A 195 -11.08 2.74 1.99
C GLY A 195 -10.69 1.40 2.61
N VAL A 196 -9.53 1.31 3.30
CA VAL A 196 -9.13 0.09 4.01
C VAL A 196 -10.14 -0.28 5.10
N VAL A 197 -10.61 0.72 5.86
CA VAL A 197 -11.63 0.49 6.90
C VAL A 197 -12.92 -0.05 6.28
N VAL A 198 -13.41 0.56 5.21
CA VAL A 198 -14.64 0.12 4.53
C VAL A 198 -14.49 -1.30 3.96
N VAL A 199 -13.41 -1.56 3.23
CA VAL A 199 -13.16 -2.88 2.64
C VAL A 199 -12.92 -3.91 3.74
N GLY A 200 -12.18 -3.58 4.80
CA GLY A 200 -11.95 -4.45 5.92
C GLY A 200 -13.25 -4.84 6.63
N LEU A 201 -14.12 -3.87 6.93
CA LEU A 201 -15.43 -4.13 7.53
C LEU A 201 -16.30 -5.02 6.62
N ALA A 202 -16.20 -4.86 5.31
CA ALA A 202 -16.94 -5.67 4.34
C ALA A 202 -16.41 -7.13 4.27
N VAL A 203 -15.12 -7.35 4.53
CA VAL A 203 -14.49 -8.67 4.48
C VAL A 203 -14.60 -9.42 5.81
N LEU A 204 -14.64 -8.73 6.96
CA LEU A 204 -14.73 -9.33 8.29
C LEU A 204 -15.78 -10.45 8.44
N PRO A 205 -17.02 -10.34 7.90
CA PRO A 205 -18.01 -11.39 8.02
C PRO A 205 -17.66 -12.70 7.28
N PHE A 206 -16.70 -12.64 6.35
CA PHE A 206 -16.27 -13.78 5.53
C PHE A 206 -14.99 -14.44 6.05
N GLU A 207 -14.35 -13.85 7.07
CA GLU A 207 -13.20 -14.49 7.71
C GLU A 207 -13.63 -15.65 8.61
N PRO A 208 -12.91 -16.78 8.55
CA PRO A 208 -13.19 -17.90 9.42
C PRO A 208 -12.82 -17.58 10.88
N GLY A 209 -13.72 -17.84 11.80
CA GLY A 209 -13.47 -17.70 13.23
C GLY A 209 -14.28 -16.57 13.92
N ALA A 210 -14.19 -16.52 15.24
CA ALA A 210 -14.79 -15.47 16.03
C ALA A 210 -13.96 -14.19 15.95
N VAL A 211 -14.62 -13.04 15.84
CA VAL A 211 -13.96 -11.73 15.90
C VAL A 211 -13.46 -11.52 17.35
N THR A 212 -12.17 -11.73 17.57
CA THR A 212 -11.54 -11.52 18.88
C THR A 212 -10.85 -10.16 18.89
N LEU A 213 -11.15 -9.36 19.90
CA LEU A 213 -10.48 -8.06 20.08
C LEU A 213 -9.03 -8.27 20.53
N PRO A 214 -8.11 -7.37 20.10
CA PRO A 214 -6.71 -7.46 20.50
C PRO A 214 -6.53 -7.42 22.02
N PRO A 215 -5.63 -8.24 22.61
CA PRO A 215 -5.19 -8.04 23.98
C PRO A 215 -4.44 -6.69 24.13
N MET A 216 -4.11 -6.29 25.36
CA MET A 216 -3.46 -4.98 25.62
C MET A 216 -2.21 -4.78 24.76
N ALA A 217 -1.34 -5.79 24.65
CA ALA A 217 -0.16 -5.74 23.79
C ALA A 217 -0.52 -5.59 22.28
N GLY A 218 -1.61 -6.22 21.86
CA GLY A 218 -2.14 -6.08 20.49
C GLY A 218 -2.65 -4.67 20.20
N TRP A 219 -3.33 -4.02 21.14
CA TRP A 219 -3.75 -2.62 21.00
C TRP A 219 -2.56 -1.66 20.87
N LEU A 220 -1.50 -1.90 21.63
CA LEU A 220 -0.27 -1.11 21.51
C LEU A 220 0.33 -1.27 20.10
N LEU A 221 0.37 -2.50 19.58
CA LEU A 221 0.87 -2.78 18.23
C LEU A 221 -0.01 -2.12 17.16
N VAL A 222 -1.33 -2.20 17.27
CA VAL A 222 -2.28 -1.50 16.38
C VAL A 222 -2.03 0.00 16.37
N ALA A 223 -1.84 0.61 17.56
CA ALA A 223 -1.56 2.04 17.67
C ALA A 223 -0.21 2.43 17.03
N LEU A 224 0.83 1.63 17.24
CA LEU A 224 2.15 1.87 16.63
C LEU A 224 2.12 1.76 15.10
N ILE A 225 1.43 0.75 14.55
CA ILE A 225 1.27 0.62 13.10
C ILE A 225 0.45 1.81 12.56
N GLY A 226 -0.66 2.16 13.24
CA GLY A 226 -1.50 3.28 12.83
C GLY A 226 -0.74 4.61 12.80
N LEU A 227 0.17 4.84 13.77
CA LEU A 227 1.07 6.00 13.77
C LEU A 227 2.11 5.92 12.63
N ALA A 228 2.68 4.74 12.39
CA ALA A 228 3.65 4.55 11.32
C ALA A 228 3.05 4.79 9.92
N LEU A 229 1.75 4.57 9.73
CA LEU A 229 1.06 4.83 8.46
C LEU A 229 0.85 6.34 8.18
N LEU A 230 1.03 7.21 9.18
CA LEU A 230 0.94 8.67 9.04
C LEU A 230 2.28 9.35 8.73
N ALA A 231 3.40 8.63 8.89
CA ALA A 231 4.74 9.14 8.65
C ALA A 231 5.13 9.12 7.17
#